data_652e70e347924e63da298a7f2fc0fde8
#
_entry.id   652e70e347924e63da298a7f2fc0fde8
#
_cell.length_a   1.000
_cell.length_b   1.000
_cell.length_c   1.000
_cell.angle_alpha   90.00
_cell.angle_beta   90.00
_cell.angle_gamma   90.00
#
_symmetry.space_group_name_H-M   'P 1'
#
loop_
_entity.id
_entity.type
_entity.pdbx_description
1 polymer ?
#
loop_
_entity_poly.entity_id
_entity_poly.type
_entity_poly.pdbx_seq_one_letter_code
_entity_poly.pdbx_strand_id
1 'polypeptide(L)'
;MKPYAHQTKATRETVRDVLDNGFHALFMEVGTGKTKTILDAAFDLWLRHEIGQMLVCAPKSLVGTWKQQTTEHCAFPEWSFLAYDAQRSKTAKWSASFYDFLSRPSGVFPILFINTEAFQAPNPKLRAIVEAYTVKLPTLLVIDESSDIKSPKAKRSVNLTKLGQRCAARVIMTGTEVTNSVLDLYQQFEFLKPGFWGFKSFFFFKNCYAILEEKYLSGGRTYKEIVGYRKLEEIQAKIAPHTSRALKRDCLDLPPQIHATLPVEFSGPGKKAYDDLKKHLIALLDSGEVVTVANKVALFTKFRQLTGGTLAGIGVIDANSPKVSALMDEIRDHNEQAIIWSSFTEEINLLVKTVGSEWPCVRFDGLTNEKDREAAIDDFSSGKARFFIANPAAASQGLNLQNAHLQYWISLPTQAKQYEQGEGRTHRSGQVHPCLYKQIIAEGTVDERVAELLAAKTDIMLQFREGTVADMIDLV
;
A
#
# COMPACT_ATOMS: atom_id res chain seq x y z
N MET A 1 5.94 -12.32 -23.04
CA MET A 1 7.13 -12.59 -22.16
C MET A 1 6.93 -13.95 -21.48
N LYS A 2 7.99 -14.80 -21.44
CA LYS A 2 7.92 -16.11 -20.77
C LYS A 2 7.81 -15.90 -19.25
N PRO A 3 6.86 -16.55 -18.55
CA PRO A 3 6.72 -16.42 -17.10
C PRO A 3 7.91 -17.05 -16.37
N TYR A 4 8.25 -16.51 -15.21
CA TYR A 4 9.21 -17.12 -14.29
C TYR A 4 8.63 -18.40 -13.65
N ALA A 5 9.49 -19.25 -13.11
CA ALA A 5 9.07 -20.52 -12.50
C ALA A 5 8.03 -20.33 -11.37
N HIS A 6 8.25 -19.35 -10.50
CA HIS A 6 7.32 -19.03 -9.41
C HIS A 6 5.97 -18.50 -9.91
N GLN A 7 5.96 -17.72 -11.01
CA GLN A 7 4.71 -17.25 -11.64
C GLN A 7 3.93 -18.43 -12.23
N THR A 8 4.62 -19.32 -12.95
CA THR A 8 4.00 -20.53 -13.51
C THR A 8 3.39 -21.42 -12.41
N LYS A 9 4.10 -21.58 -11.29
CA LYS A 9 3.60 -22.32 -10.12
C LYS A 9 2.35 -21.64 -9.56
N ALA A 10 2.41 -20.35 -9.25
CA ALA A 10 1.31 -19.60 -8.69
C ALA A 10 0.09 -19.54 -9.63
N THR A 11 0.29 -19.45 -10.95
CA THR A 11 -0.78 -19.56 -11.96
C THR A 11 -1.51 -20.89 -11.84
N ARG A 12 -0.77 -22.02 -11.80
CA ARG A 12 -1.37 -23.36 -11.69
C ARG A 12 -2.12 -23.55 -10.38
N GLU A 13 -1.56 -23.09 -9.27
CA GLU A 13 -2.20 -23.12 -7.96
C GLU A 13 -3.50 -22.30 -7.96
N THR A 14 -3.47 -21.09 -8.52
CA THR A 14 -4.65 -20.23 -8.66
C THR A 14 -5.74 -20.89 -9.49
N VAL A 15 -5.41 -21.44 -10.66
CA VAL A 15 -6.38 -22.10 -11.53
C VAL A 15 -7.00 -23.29 -10.81
N ARG A 16 -6.18 -24.17 -10.21
CA ARG A 16 -6.66 -25.34 -9.47
C ARG A 16 -7.62 -24.95 -8.35
N ASP A 17 -7.21 -24.02 -7.49
CA ASP A 17 -8.02 -23.63 -6.33
C ASP A 17 -9.30 -22.89 -6.72
N VAL A 18 -9.27 -22.09 -7.80
CA VAL A 18 -10.48 -21.49 -8.37
C VAL A 18 -11.44 -22.55 -8.90
N LEU A 19 -10.94 -23.59 -9.58
CA LEU A 19 -11.78 -24.69 -10.07
C LEU A 19 -12.39 -25.50 -8.91
N ASP A 20 -11.62 -25.76 -7.87
CA ASP A 20 -12.04 -26.60 -6.74
C ASP A 20 -12.92 -25.83 -5.73
N ASN A 21 -12.61 -24.54 -5.48
CA ASN A 21 -13.15 -23.77 -4.37
C ASN A 21 -13.79 -22.43 -4.79
N GLY A 22 -13.58 -21.95 -6.01
CA GLY A 22 -14.08 -20.67 -6.51
C GLY A 22 -13.28 -19.45 -6.07
N PHE A 23 -12.12 -19.62 -5.41
CA PHE A 23 -11.32 -18.50 -4.94
C PHE A 23 -9.84 -18.85 -4.74
N HIS A 24 -8.97 -17.81 -4.67
CA HIS A 24 -7.56 -17.97 -4.34
C HIS A 24 -6.95 -16.65 -3.81
N ALA A 25 -5.82 -16.73 -3.10
CA ALA A 25 -5.04 -15.59 -2.61
C ALA A 25 -3.61 -15.60 -3.18
N LEU A 26 -3.22 -14.53 -3.86
CA LEU A 26 -1.86 -14.31 -4.35
C LEU A 26 -1.10 -13.35 -3.41
N PHE A 27 -0.39 -13.90 -2.45
CA PHE A 27 0.47 -13.15 -1.53
C PHE A 27 1.89 -13.13 -2.05
N MET A 28 2.13 -12.27 -3.02
CA MET A 28 3.38 -12.16 -3.73
C MET A 28 3.96 -10.75 -3.54
N GLU A 29 5.23 -10.64 -3.17
CA GLU A 29 5.86 -9.33 -2.94
C GLU A 29 5.80 -8.41 -4.16
N VAL A 30 6.00 -7.11 -3.91
CA VAL A 30 6.01 -6.11 -4.99
C VAL A 30 7.15 -6.41 -5.96
N GLY A 31 6.85 -6.46 -7.27
CA GLY A 31 7.85 -6.75 -8.30
C GLY A 31 8.02 -8.23 -8.66
N THR A 32 7.34 -9.19 -8.00
CA THR A 32 7.39 -10.62 -8.34
C THR A 32 6.43 -11.03 -9.46
N GLY A 33 5.62 -10.10 -10.00
CA GLY A 33 4.78 -10.31 -11.18
C GLY A 33 3.36 -10.80 -10.91
N LYS A 34 2.72 -10.32 -9.83
CA LYS A 34 1.30 -10.61 -9.51
C LYS A 34 0.36 -10.44 -10.69
N THR A 35 0.46 -9.30 -11.40
CA THR A 35 -0.43 -8.97 -12.52
C THR A 35 -0.25 -9.96 -13.67
N LYS A 36 0.98 -10.33 -14.01
CA LYS A 36 1.25 -11.38 -15.01
C LYS A 36 0.63 -12.71 -14.59
N THR A 37 0.84 -13.12 -13.34
CA THR A 37 0.30 -14.37 -12.78
C THR A 37 -1.22 -14.45 -12.89
N ILE A 38 -1.94 -13.39 -12.50
CA ILE A 38 -3.41 -13.38 -12.56
C ILE A 38 -3.94 -13.29 -14.00
N LEU A 39 -3.25 -12.59 -14.91
CA LEU A 39 -3.61 -12.57 -16.32
C LEU A 39 -3.45 -13.95 -16.97
N ASP A 40 -2.37 -14.68 -16.65
CA ASP A 40 -2.17 -16.05 -17.13
C ASP A 40 -3.20 -17.02 -16.54
N ALA A 41 -3.54 -16.88 -15.25
CA ALA A 41 -4.58 -17.67 -14.62
C ALA A 41 -5.97 -17.38 -15.22
N ALA A 42 -6.27 -16.12 -15.47
CA ALA A 42 -7.51 -15.72 -16.14
C ALA A 42 -7.60 -16.30 -17.56
N PHE A 43 -6.48 -16.32 -18.30
CA PHE A 43 -6.43 -16.90 -19.64
C PHE A 43 -6.70 -18.42 -19.61
N ASP A 44 -6.09 -19.16 -18.69
CA ASP A 44 -6.35 -20.63 -18.55
C ASP A 44 -7.80 -20.88 -18.14
N LEU A 45 -8.37 -20.12 -17.19
CA LEU A 45 -9.79 -20.23 -16.81
C LEU A 45 -10.74 -19.88 -17.95
N TRP A 46 -10.40 -18.90 -18.79
CA TRP A 46 -11.17 -18.56 -19.96
C TRP A 46 -11.15 -19.66 -21.03
N LEU A 47 -10.00 -20.27 -21.29
CA LEU A 47 -9.88 -21.43 -22.19
C LEU A 47 -10.72 -22.62 -21.73
N ARG A 48 -10.94 -22.74 -20.43
CA ARG A 48 -11.78 -23.77 -19.81
C ARG A 48 -13.27 -23.38 -19.75
N HIS A 49 -13.64 -22.21 -20.24
CA HIS A 49 -14.99 -21.63 -20.18
C HIS A 49 -15.54 -21.38 -18.77
N GLU A 50 -14.67 -21.32 -17.75
CA GLU A 50 -15.05 -21.03 -16.36
C GLU A 50 -15.35 -19.55 -16.12
N ILE A 51 -14.69 -18.68 -16.88
CA ILE A 51 -14.91 -17.24 -16.87
C ILE A 51 -15.04 -16.69 -18.29
N GLY A 52 -15.81 -15.62 -18.43
CA GLY A 52 -15.94 -14.91 -19.71
C GLY A 52 -15.43 -13.47 -19.65
N GLN A 53 -15.13 -12.97 -18.45
CA GLN A 53 -14.70 -11.59 -18.22
C GLN A 53 -14.00 -11.43 -16.87
N MET A 54 -13.27 -10.29 -16.70
CA MET A 54 -12.57 -9.97 -15.46
C MET A 54 -12.98 -8.59 -14.94
N LEU A 55 -13.28 -8.50 -13.65
CA LEU A 55 -13.49 -7.26 -12.93
C LEU A 55 -12.32 -7.05 -11.97
N VAL A 56 -11.55 -5.98 -12.17
CA VAL A 56 -10.40 -5.62 -11.32
C VAL A 56 -10.79 -4.46 -10.41
N CYS A 57 -10.64 -4.65 -9.12
CA CYS A 57 -10.77 -3.61 -8.12
C CYS A 57 -9.41 -3.34 -7.47
N ALA A 58 -8.87 -2.13 -7.62
CA ALA A 58 -7.56 -1.74 -7.13
C ALA A 58 -7.52 -0.24 -6.79
N PRO A 59 -6.49 0.28 -6.10
CA PRO A 59 -6.30 1.71 -5.93
C PRO A 59 -6.31 2.48 -7.27
N LYS A 60 -6.87 3.70 -7.25
CA LYS A 60 -6.97 4.54 -8.47
C LYS A 60 -5.62 4.76 -9.16
N SER A 61 -4.55 4.87 -8.41
CA SER A 61 -3.18 5.04 -8.90
C SER A 61 -2.69 3.90 -9.79
N LEU A 62 -3.28 2.71 -9.69
CA LEU A 62 -2.85 1.53 -10.45
C LEU A 62 -3.55 1.36 -11.82
N VAL A 63 -4.50 2.23 -12.17
CA VAL A 63 -5.27 2.07 -13.42
C VAL A 63 -4.38 2.09 -14.68
N GLY A 64 -3.42 3.03 -14.72
CA GLY A 64 -2.45 3.13 -15.82
C GLY A 64 -1.52 1.92 -15.88
N THR A 65 -0.99 1.52 -14.73
CA THR A 65 -0.13 0.33 -14.57
C THR A 65 -0.84 -0.95 -15.02
N TRP A 66 -2.11 -1.13 -14.62
CA TRP A 66 -2.90 -2.28 -15.05
C TRP A 66 -3.10 -2.32 -16.56
N LYS A 67 -3.44 -1.17 -17.17
CA LYS A 67 -3.61 -1.07 -18.62
C LYS A 67 -2.30 -1.41 -19.36
N GLN A 68 -1.19 -0.83 -18.93
CA GLN A 68 0.14 -1.10 -19.51
C GLN A 68 0.51 -2.57 -19.35
N GLN A 69 0.45 -3.13 -18.15
CA GLN A 69 0.81 -4.53 -17.90
C GLN A 69 -0.11 -5.51 -18.64
N THR A 70 -1.39 -5.17 -18.79
CA THR A 70 -2.29 -5.97 -19.63
C THR A 70 -1.79 -5.97 -21.08
N THR A 71 -1.41 -4.82 -21.63
CA THR A 71 -0.86 -4.73 -22.99
C THR A 71 0.42 -5.55 -23.16
N GLU A 72 1.30 -5.54 -22.14
CA GLU A 72 2.60 -6.23 -22.20
C GLU A 72 2.50 -7.74 -21.95
N HIS A 73 1.53 -8.19 -21.18
CA HIS A 73 1.52 -9.55 -20.60
C HIS A 73 0.29 -10.38 -20.95
N CYS A 74 -0.74 -9.77 -21.53
CA CYS A 74 -1.98 -10.46 -21.85
C CYS A 74 -1.76 -11.55 -22.90
N ALA A 75 -2.27 -12.75 -22.63
CA ALA A 75 -2.22 -13.89 -23.54
C ALA A 75 -3.50 -14.04 -24.36
N PHE A 76 -4.56 -13.28 -24.06
CA PHE A 76 -5.81 -13.31 -24.82
C PHE A 76 -5.57 -12.81 -26.25
N PRO A 77 -6.09 -13.51 -27.29
CA PRO A 77 -5.97 -13.08 -28.69
C PRO A 77 -6.52 -11.69 -28.92
N GLU A 78 -7.71 -11.42 -28.36
CA GLU A 78 -8.35 -10.13 -28.35
C GLU A 78 -8.85 -9.81 -26.94
N TRP A 79 -8.62 -8.60 -26.50
CA TRP A 79 -9.05 -8.12 -25.18
C TRP A 79 -9.44 -6.66 -25.22
N SER A 80 -10.18 -6.25 -24.19
CA SER A 80 -10.61 -4.87 -24.07
C SER A 80 -10.57 -4.40 -22.64
N PHE A 81 -10.26 -3.14 -22.43
CA PHE A 81 -10.08 -2.54 -21.12
C PHE A 81 -10.91 -1.27 -20.99
N LEU A 82 -11.74 -1.20 -19.96
CA LEU A 82 -12.49 0.01 -19.61
C LEU A 82 -12.27 0.34 -18.14
N ALA A 83 -11.86 1.57 -17.84
CA ALA A 83 -11.74 2.05 -16.46
C ALA A 83 -12.97 2.89 -16.08
N TYR A 84 -13.51 2.60 -14.90
CA TYR A 84 -14.54 3.43 -14.30
C TYR A 84 -13.92 4.71 -13.74
N ASP A 85 -14.53 5.85 -14.09
CA ASP A 85 -14.23 7.15 -13.52
C ASP A 85 -15.52 7.77 -12.99
N ALA A 86 -15.56 8.16 -11.72
CA ALA A 86 -16.76 8.66 -11.05
C ALA A 86 -17.32 9.96 -11.66
N GLN A 87 -16.45 10.80 -12.23
CA GLN A 87 -16.86 12.05 -12.89
C GLN A 87 -17.28 11.78 -14.34
N ARG A 88 -16.42 11.12 -15.11
CA ARG A 88 -16.67 10.80 -16.53
C ARG A 88 -17.86 9.88 -16.71
N SER A 89 -18.11 8.96 -15.80
CA SER A 89 -19.27 8.05 -15.85
C SER A 89 -20.62 8.76 -15.91
N LYS A 90 -20.68 10.02 -15.47
CA LYS A 90 -21.90 10.85 -15.55
C LYS A 90 -22.21 11.37 -16.96
N THR A 91 -21.27 11.26 -17.90
CA THR A 91 -21.43 11.76 -19.27
C THR A 91 -22.07 10.72 -20.19
N ALA A 92 -22.80 11.19 -21.19
CA ALA A 92 -23.36 10.33 -22.24
C ALA A 92 -22.28 9.59 -23.01
N LYS A 93 -21.14 10.24 -23.27
CA LYS A 93 -19.99 9.64 -23.96
C LYS A 93 -19.46 8.41 -23.22
N TRP A 94 -19.28 8.48 -21.90
CA TRP A 94 -18.82 7.33 -21.13
C TRP A 94 -19.86 6.21 -21.10
N SER A 95 -21.16 6.56 -21.00
CA SER A 95 -22.24 5.58 -21.04
C SER A 95 -22.26 4.85 -22.39
N ALA A 96 -22.12 5.56 -23.51
CA ALA A 96 -22.01 4.94 -24.84
C ALA A 96 -20.78 3.99 -24.89
N SER A 97 -19.61 4.44 -24.43
CA SER A 97 -18.40 3.58 -24.37
C SER A 97 -18.59 2.34 -23.48
N PHE A 98 -19.37 2.43 -22.40
CA PHE A 98 -19.70 1.29 -21.56
C PHE A 98 -20.65 0.30 -22.25
N TYR A 99 -21.66 0.79 -22.97
CA TYR A 99 -22.58 -0.06 -23.77
C TYR A 99 -21.84 -0.75 -24.92
N ASP A 100 -20.95 -0.05 -25.61
CA ASP A 100 -20.07 -0.63 -26.61
C ASP A 100 -19.18 -1.71 -26.01
N PHE A 101 -18.59 -1.41 -24.85
CA PHE A 101 -17.79 -2.36 -24.10
C PHE A 101 -18.56 -3.62 -23.70
N LEU A 102 -19.84 -3.50 -23.35
CA LEU A 102 -20.73 -4.64 -23.07
C LEU A 102 -21.14 -5.41 -24.33
N SER A 103 -21.23 -4.75 -25.48
CA SER A 103 -21.78 -5.30 -26.74
C SER A 103 -20.71 -5.92 -27.64
N ARG A 104 -19.52 -6.18 -27.15
CA ARG A 104 -18.41 -6.71 -27.93
C ARG A 104 -18.66 -8.12 -28.45
N PRO A 105 -18.03 -8.47 -29.60
CA PRO A 105 -18.13 -9.81 -30.17
C PRO A 105 -17.67 -10.89 -29.21
N SER A 106 -18.17 -12.10 -29.41
CA SER A 106 -17.63 -13.30 -28.74
C SER A 106 -16.16 -13.49 -29.17
N GLY A 107 -15.29 -13.78 -28.17
CA GLY A 107 -13.85 -13.93 -28.40
C GLY A 107 -12.99 -12.79 -27.87
N VAL A 108 -13.58 -11.59 -27.70
CA VAL A 108 -12.88 -10.48 -27.03
C VAL A 108 -13.04 -10.59 -25.52
N PHE A 109 -11.94 -10.72 -24.78
CA PHE A 109 -11.99 -10.82 -23.32
C PHE A 109 -12.09 -9.42 -22.68
N PRO A 110 -13.20 -9.07 -22.01
CA PRO A 110 -13.38 -7.75 -21.42
C PRO A 110 -12.79 -7.69 -20.01
N ILE A 111 -12.09 -6.59 -19.71
CA ILE A 111 -11.52 -6.26 -18.40
C ILE A 111 -12.10 -4.92 -17.96
N LEU A 112 -12.94 -4.92 -16.93
CA LEU A 112 -13.45 -3.71 -16.30
C LEU A 112 -12.61 -3.38 -15.07
N PHE A 113 -12.05 -2.16 -15.00
CA PHE A 113 -11.32 -1.67 -13.84
C PHE A 113 -12.16 -0.66 -13.05
N ILE A 114 -12.27 -0.87 -11.74
CA ILE A 114 -12.95 0.04 -10.81
C ILE A 114 -12.05 0.29 -9.61
N ASN A 115 -11.87 1.54 -9.25
CA ASN A 115 -11.06 1.86 -8.08
C ASN A 115 -11.79 1.47 -6.77
N THR A 116 -11.06 0.89 -5.82
CA THR A 116 -11.61 0.39 -4.54
C THR A 116 -12.30 1.47 -3.73
N GLU A 117 -11.84 2.73 -3.83
CA GLU A 117 -12.42 3.87 -3.14
C GLU A 117 -13.85 4.18 -3.61
N ALA A 118 -14.22 3.82 -4.83
CA ALA A 118 -15.57 4.02 -5.36
C ALA A 118 -16.65 3.26 -4.58
N PHE A 119 -16.25 2.23 -3.83
CA PHE A 119 -17.15 1.42 -2.99
C PHE A 119 -17.30 1.94 -1.55
N GLN A 120 -16.69 3.08 -1.19
CA GLN A 120 -16.77 3.66 0.16
C GLN A 120 -18.12 4.31 0.46
N ALA A 121 -18.78 4.86 -0.56
CA ALA A 121 -20.07 5.55 -0.43
C ALA A 121 -21.14 4.89 -1.30
N PRO A 122 -22.42 5.06 -0.96
CA PRO A 122 -23.51 4.63 -1.83
C PRO A 122 -23.38 5.30 -3.20
N ASN A 123 -23.32 4.48 -4.25
CA ASN A 123 -23.25 4.95 -5.64
C ASN A 123 -24.18 4.10 -6.51
N PRO A 124 -25.46 4.53 -6.69
CA PRO A 124 -26.44 3.78 -7.48
C PRO A 124 -25.98 3.53 -8.91
N LYS A 125 -25.28 4.49 -9.52
CA LYS A 125 -24.76 4.36 -10.88
C LYS A 125 -23.67 3.30 -10.99
N LEU A 126 -22.71 3.33 -10.07
CA LEU A 126 -21.68 2.28 -10.00
C LEU A 126 -22.32 0.90 -9.81
N ARG A 127 -23.32 0.82 -8.92
CA ARG A 127 -24.06 -0.42 -8.69
C ARG A 127 -24.69 -0.94 -9.97
N ALA A 128 -25.39 -0.08 -10.73
CA ALA A 128 -26.01 -0.45 -12.01
C ALA A 128 -24.96 -0.92 -13.05
N ILE A 129 -23.81 -0.23 -13.14
CA ILE A 129 -22.69 -0.60 -14.03
C ILE A 129 -22.17 -2.00 -13.67
N VAL A 130 -21.90 -2.24 -12.40
CA VAL A 130 -21.38 -3.52 -11.91
C VAL A 130 -22.38 -4.65 -12.10
N GLU A 131 -23.66 -4.40 -11.82
CA GLU A 131 -24.75 -5.37 -12.04
C GLU A 131 -24.89 -5.72 -13.54
N ALA A 132 -24.91 -4.71 -14.41
CA ALA A 132 -24.98 -4.93 -15.86
C ALA A 132 -23.77 -5.72 -16.39
N TYR A 133 -22.59 -5.49 -15.83
CA TYR A 133 -21.37 -6.20 -16.20
C TYR A 133 -21.40 -7.66 -15.70
N THR A 134 -21.62 -7.89 -14.41
CA THR A 134 -21.48 -9.22 -13.79
C THR A 134 -22.59 -10.20 -14.16
N VAL A 135 -23.76 -9.72 -14.63
CA VAL A 135 -24.86 -10.59 -15.11
C VAL A 135 -24.57 -11.15 -16.50
N LYS A 136 -23.74 -10.47 -17.30
CA LYS A 136 -23.55 -10.81 -18.71
C LYS A 136 -22.75 -12.10 -18.93
N LEU A 137 -21.67 -12.28 -18.20
CA LEU A 137 -20.77 -13.43 -18.32
C LEU A 137 -20.25 -13.85 -16.93
N PRO A 138 -19.85 -15.14 -16.75
CA PRO A 138 -19.14 -15.57 -15.54
C PRO A 138 -17.91 -14.69 -15.31
N THR A 139 -17.84 -14.05 -14.14
CA THR A 139 -16.86 -13.00 -13.86
C THR A 139 -15.81 -13.48 -12.87
N LEU A 140 -14.54 -13.29 -13.21
CA LEU A 140 -13.44 -13.33 -12.23
C LEU A 140 -13.30 -11.95 -11.56
N LEU A 141 -13.58 -11.87 -10.27
CA LEU A 141 -13.35 -10.66 -9.48
C LEU A 141 -11.96 -10.70 -8.84
N VAL A 142 -11.14 -9.72 -9.17
CA VAL A 142 -9.78 -9.56 -8.65
C VAL A 142 -9.71 -8.32 -7.79
N ILE A 143 -9.27 -8.47 -6.52
CA ILE A 143 -8.91 -7.32 -5.67
C ILE A 143 -7.39 -7.23 -5.63
N ASP A 144 -6.85 -6.20 -6.25
CA ASP A 144 -5.43 -5.87 -6.10
C ASP A 144 -5.23 -4.93 -4.92
N GLU A 145 -4.14 -5.11 -4.19
CA GLU A 145 -3.89 -4.48 -2.89
C GLU A 145 -4.99 -4.80 -1.86
N SER A 146 -5.29 -6.10 -1.67
CA SER A 146 -6.37 -6.59 -0.80
C SER A 146 -6.26 -6.12 0.66
N SER A 147 -5.09 -5.69 1.12
CA SER A 147 -4.94 -5.00 2.41
C SER A 147 -5.84 -3.75 2.55
N ASP A 148 -6.34 -3.20 1.45
CA ASP A 148 -7.29 -2.09 1.46
C ASP A 148 -8.70 -2.50 1.90
N ILE A 149 -9.03 -3.78 1.85
CA ILE A 149 -10.31 -4.33 2.32
C ILE A 149 -10.20 -5.08 3.65
N LYS A 150 -9.11 -4.93 4.39
CA LYS A 150 -8.83 -5.64 5.65
C LYS A 150 -9.80 -5.33 6.80
N SER A 151 -10.48 -4.19 6.78
CA SER A 151 -11.39 -3.77 7.84
C SER A 151 -12.80 -4.33 7.62
N PRO A 152 -13.32 -5.18 8.55
CA PRO A 152 -14.65 -5.79 8.41
C PRO A 152 -15.81 -4.79 8.52
N LYS A 153 -15.57 -3.61 9.11
CA LYS A 153 -16.59 -2.56 9.26
C LYS A 153 -16.54 -1.50 8.15
N ALA A 154 -15.50 -1.50 7.33
CA ALA A 154 -15.38 -0.52 6.25
C ALA A 154 -16.44 -0.78 5.16
N LYS A 155 -17.17 0.27 4.76
CA LYS A 155 -18.22 0.16 3.75
C LYS A 155 -17.71 -0.47 2.46
N ARG A 156 -16.50 -0.11 2.00
CA ARG A 156 -15.90 -0.71 0.81
C ARG A 156 -15.70 -2.22 0.95
N SER A 157 -15.22 -2.71 2.09
CA SER A 157 -15.03 -4.14 2.34
C SER A 157 -16.35 -4.89 2.28
N VAL A 158 -17.38 -4.36 2.94
CA VAL A 158 -18.73 -4.93 2.94
C VAL A 158 -19.34 -4.96 1.53
N ASN A 159 -19.22 -3.85 0.77
CA ASN A 159 -19.79 -3.74 -0.57
C ASN A 159 -19.07 -4.67 -1.57
N LEU A 160 -17.74 -4.77 -1.49
CA LEU A 160 -16.95 -5.68 -2.33
C LEU A 160 -17.22 -7.14 -1.98
N THR A 161 -17.39 -7.49 -0.70
CA THR A 161 -17.78 -8.86 -0.31
C THR A 161 -19.14 -9.24 -0.87
N LYS A 162 -20.13 -8.35 -0.83
CA LYS A 162 -21.45 -8.57 -1.44
C LYS A 162 -21.36 -8.73 -2.96
N LEU A 163 -20.50 -7.94 -3.62
CA LEU A 163 -20.25 -8.06 -5.04
C LEU A 163 -19.61 -9.42 -5.38
N GLY A 164 -18.61 -9.82 -4.61
CA GLY A 164 -17.90 -11.10 -4.81
C GLY A 164 -18.83 -12.32 -4.80
N GLN A 165 -19.92 -12.28 -4.01
CA GLN A 165 -20.91 -13.36 -3.98
C GLN A 165 -21.69 -13.55 -5.31
N ARG A 166 -21.63 -12.57 -6.21
CA ARG A 166 -22.28 -12.63 -7.54
C ARG A 166 -21.30 -13.03 -8.65
N CYS A 167 -20.01 -13.13 -8.32
CA CYS A 167 -18.97 -13.47 -9.29
C CYS A 167 -18.68 -14.98 -9.25
N ALA A 168 -18.32 -15.54 -10.40
CA ALA A 168 -18.01 -16.95 -10.55
C ALA A 168 -16.74 -17.34 -9.77
N ALA A 169 -15.75 -16.46 -9.78
CA ALA A 169 -14.49 -16.66 -9.06
C ALA A 169 -13.99 -15.37 -8.42
N ARG A 170 -13.20 -15.51 -7.34
CA ARG A 170 -12.63 -14.40 -6.58
C ARG A 170 -11.16 -14.63 -6.30
N VAL A 171 -10.34 -13.61 -6.59
CA VAL A 171 -8.91 -13.64 -6.26
C VAL A 171 -8.54 -12.34 -5.56
N ILE A 172 -7.79 -12.46 -4.48
CA ILE A 172 -7.13 -11.32 -3.85
C ILE A 172 -5.64 -11.34 -4.14
N MET A 173 -5.06 -10.16 -4.28
CA MET A 173 -3.62 -10.00 -4.51
C MET A 173 -3.08 -8.93 -3.58
N THR A 174 -1.95 -9.17 -2.96
CA THR A 174 -1.19 -8.16 -2.22
C THR A 174 0.26 -8.60 -2.04
N GLY A 175 1.16 -7.63 -1.92
CA GLY A 175 2.52 -7.88 -1.44
C GLY A 175 2.59 -7.91 0.10
N THR A 176 1.54 -7.43 0.77
CA THR A 176 1.52 -7.19 2.21
C THR A 176 0.18 -7.65 2.78
N GLU A 177 0.03 -8.94 3.01
CA GLU A 177 -1.20 -9.56 3.52
C GLU A 177 -1.52 -9.15 4.97
N VAL A 178 -0.46 -8.96 5.76
CA VAL A 178 -0.51 -8.45 7.14
C VAL A 178 0.16 -7.08 7.15
N THR A 179 -0.57 -6.04 7.51
CA THR A 179 -0.03 -4.67 7.51
C THR A 179 0.21 -4.09 8.91
N ASN A 180 -0.67 -4.40 9.85
CA ASN A 180 -0.55 -3.95 11.23
C ASN A 180 -0.83 -5.08 12.23
N SER A 181 -1.51 -6.14 11.79
CA SER A 181 -2.02 -7.20 12.66
C SER A 181 -2.37 -8.42 11.83
N VAL A 182 -2.12 -9.60 12.35
CA VAL A 182 -2.59 -10.87 11.76
C VAL A 182 -4.12 -10.89 11.58
N LEU A 183 -4.84 -10.11 12.38
CA LEU A 183 -6.29 -9.94 12.26
C LEU A 183 -6.72 -9.28 10.93
N ASP A 184 -5.79 -8.66 10.21
CA ASP A 184 -6.03 -8.10 8.87
C ASP A 184 -6.47 -9.16 7.86
N LEU A 185 -6.14 -10.43 8.10
CA LEU A 185 -6.54 -11.57 7.26
C LEU A 185 -8.03 -11.89 7.36
N TYR A 186 -8.70 -11.55 8.47
CA TYR A 186 -10.09 -11.92 8.67
C TYR A 186 -10.96 -11.51 7.49
N GLN A 187 -11.00 -10.22 7.18
CA GLN A 187 -11.89 -9.70 6.15
C GLN A 187 -11.44 -10.04 4.72
N GLN A 188 -10.15 -10.21 4.50
CA GLN A 188 -9.61 -10.63 3.22
C GLN A 188 -10.13 -12.04 2.84
N PHE A 189 -10.14 -12.98 3.78
CA PHE A 189 -10.67 -14.33 3.54
C PHE A 189 -12.21 -14.40 3.62
N GLU A 190 -12.87 -13.55 4.42
CA GLU A 190 -14.34 -13.39 4.36
C GLU A 190 -14.82 -12.82 3.00
N PHE A 191 -14.01 -12.02 2.33
CA PHE A 191 -14.27 -11.62 0.95
C PHE A 191 -14.16 -12.82 -0.01
N LEU A 192 -13.14 -13.63 0.10
CA LEU A 192 -12.93 -14.81 -0.73
C LEU A 192 -14.05 -15.84 -0.54
N LYS A 193 -14.34 -16.17 0.70
CA LYS A 193 -15.39 -17.13 1.08
C LYS A 193 -16.05 -16.66 2.38
N PRO A 194 -17.27 -16.14 2.34
CA PRO A 194 -18.02 -15.82 3.55
C PRO A 194 -18.14 -17.03 4.48
N GLY A 195 -17.80 -16.83 5.75
CA GLY A 195 -17.72 -17.91 6.75
C GLY A 195 -16.44 -18.77 6.68
N PHE A 196 -15.42 -18.36 5.93
CA PHE A 196 -14.13 -19.07 5.79
C PHE A 196 -13.55 -19.47 7.14
N TRP A 197 -13.56 -18.56 8.12
CA TRP A 197 -12.96 -18.78 9.42
C TRP A 197 -13.79 -19.69 10.34
N GLY A 198 -15.09 -19.88 10.07
CA GLY A 198 -16.00 -20.64 10.93
C GLY A 198 -16.46 -19.88 12.18
N PHE A 199 -16.13 -18.59 12.31
CA PHE A 199 -16.57 -17.75 13.43
C PHE A 199 -17.82 -16.95 13.06
N LYS A 200 -18.71 -16.74 14.05
CA LYS A 200 -19.94 -15.92 13.85
C LYS A 200 -19.65 -14.45 13.51
N SER A 201 -18.49 -13.93 13.91
CA SER A 201 -18.09 -12.54 13.65
C SER A 201 -16.60 -12.30 13.90
N PHE A 202 -16.11 -11.14 13.45
CA PHE A 202 -14.77 -10.66 13.75
C PHE A 202 -14.44 -10.60 15.25
N PHE A 203 -15.43 -10.34 16.09
CA PHE A 203 -15.23 -10.33 17.54
C PHE A 203 -14.74 -11.69 18.06
N PHE A 204 -15.38 -12.77 17.65
CA PHE A 204 -14.95 -14.12 18.06
C PHE A 204 -13.59 -14.50 17.48
N PHE A 205 -13.33 -14.15 16.22
CA PHE A 205 -12.01 -14.34 15.60
C PHE A 205 -10.92 -13.59 16.37
N LYS A 206 -11.13 -12.30 16.67
CA LYS A 206 -10.21 -11.49 17.46
C LYS A 206 -9.93 -12.11 18.83
N ASN A 207 -10.97 -12.53 19.56
CA ASN A 207 -10.79 -13.13 20.89
C ASN A 207 -10.12 -14.52 20.85
N CYS A 208 -10.21 -15.24 19.72
CA CYS A 208 -9.53 -16.51 19.54
C CYS A 208 -8.01 -16.32 19.33
N TYR A 209 -7.62 -15.34 18.52
CA TYR A 209 -6.25 -15.22 18.03
C TYR A 209 -5.44 -14.06 18.63
N ALA A 210 -6.09 -13.06 19.24
CA ALA A 210 -5.39 -11.97 19.91
C ALA A 210 -5.28 -12.24 21.43
N ILE A 211 -4.13 -11.85 22.01
CA ILE A 211 -3.93 -11.72 23.45
C ILE A 211 -4.30 -10.28 23.81
N LEU A 212 -5.31 -10.15 24.70
CA LEU A 212 -5.88 -8.87 25.06
C LEU A 212 -5.55 -8.56 26.51
N GLU A 213 -4.98 -7.39 26.77
CA GLU A 213 -4.72 -6.86 28.10
C GLU A 213 -5.65 -5.68 28.38
N GLU A 214 -6.17 -5.60 29.61
CA GLU A 214 -7.02 -4.50 30.01
C GLU A 214 -6.17 -3.33 30.49
N LYS A 215 -6.31 -2.18 29.87
CA LYS A 215 -5.63 -0.94 30.22
C LYS A 215 -6.63 0.07 30.79
N TYR A 216 -6.20 0.82 31.79
CA TYR A 216 -7.02 1.85 32.45
C TYR A 216 -6.76 3.21 31.82
N LEU A 217 -7.82 3.93 31.54
CA LEU A 217 -7.77 5.34 31.15
C LEU A 217 -8.02 6.22 32.39
N SER A 218 -7.51 7.45 32.35
CA SER A 218 -7.88 8.48 33.35
C SER A 218 -9.39 8.63 33.38
N GLY A 219 -9.99 8.50 34.56
CA GLY A 219 -11.45 8.53 34.75
C GLY A 219 -12.11 7.15 34.86
N GLY A 220 -11.36 6.07 35.16
CA GLY A 220 -11.88 4.74 35.50
C GLY A 220 -12.45 3.93 34.33
N ARG A 221 -12.30 4.40 33.09
CA ARG A 221 -12.68 3.64 31.88
C ARG A 221 -11.56 2.68 31.51
N THR A 222 -11.97 1.46 31.13
CA THR A 222 -11.01 0.47 30.63
C THR A 222 -11.13 0.29 29.12
N TYR A 223 -10.04 -0.10 28.46
CA TYR A 223 -10.04 -0.59 27.09
C TYR A 223 -9.12 -1.81 26.97
N LYS A 224 -9.38 -2.64 25.97
CA LYS A 224 -8.56 -3.85 25.71
C LYS A 224 -7.56 -3.56 24.61
N GLU A 225 -6.29 -3.62 24.95
CA GLU A 225 -5.17 -3.52 24.04
C GLU A 225 -4.75 -4.90 23.54
N ILE A 226 -4.33 -5.00 22.27
CA ILE A 226 -3.74 -6.23 21.75
C ILE A 226 -2.25 -6.16 22.08
N VAL A 227 -1.81 -7.07 22.95
CA VAL A 227 -0.41 -7.18 23.37
C VAL A 227 0.31 -8.36 22.70
N GLY A 228 -0.40 -9.18 21.92
CA GLY A 228 0.20 -10.29 21.20
C GLY A 228 -0.83 -11.12 20.45
N TYR A 229 -0.35 -12.19 19.86
CA TYR A 229 -1.16 -13.15 19.10
C TYR A 229 -0.87 -14.58 19.56
N ARG A 230 -1.83 -15.48 19.33
CA ARG A 230 -1.72 -16.90 19.64
C ARG A 230 -2.31 -17.74 18.52
N LYS A 231 -1.94 -19.03 18.47
CA LYS A 231 -2.44 -20.02 17.47
C LYS A 231 -2.21 -19.58 16.01
N LEU A 232 -1.06 -19.00 15.75
CA LEU A 232 -0.73 -18.46 14.42
C LEU A 232 -0.55 -19.58 13.41
N GLU A 233 -0.07 -20.75 13.84
CA GLU A 233 0.05 -21.98 13.01
C GLU A 233 -1.33 -22.43 12.50
N GLU A 234 -2.39 -22.28 13.32
CA GLU A 234 -3.76 -22.63 12.93
C GLU A 234 -4.24 -21.71 11.79
N ILE A 235 -3.95 -20.40 11.88
CA ILE A 235 -4.24 -19.45 10.80
C ILE A 235 -3.47 -19.83 9.54
N GLN A 236 -2.16 -20.06 9.65
CA GLN A 236 -1.30 -20.40 8.51
C GLN A 236 -1.73 -21.71 7.86
N ALA A 237 -1.96 -22.77 8.65
CA ALA A 237 -2.42 -24.06 8.13
C ALA A 237 -3.75 -23.94 7.38
N LYS A 238 -4.67 -23.08 7.87
CA LYS A 238 -5.98 -22.88 7.26
C LYS A 238 -5.92 -22.13 5.94
N ILE A 239 -5.03 -21.12 5.81
CA ILE A 239 -4.91 -20.33 4.58
C ILE A 239 -3.96 -20.95 3.54
N ALA A 240 -2.99 -21.76 3.96
CA ALA A 240 -1.95 -22.33 3.10
C ALA A 240 -2.48 -23.05 1.83
N PRO A 241 -3.55 -23.87 1.90
CA PRO A 241 -4.09 -24.52 0.71
C PRO A 241 -4.65 -23.55 -0.33
N HIS A 242 -5.02 -22.34 0.09
CA HIS A 242 -5.69 -21.32 -0.70
C HIS A 242 -4.79 -20.11 -1.01
N THR A 243 -3.47 -20.28 -0.86
CA THR A 243 -2.53 -19.16 -0.96
C THR A 243 -1.29 -19.54 -1.75
N SER A 244 -0.96 -18.76 -2.77
CA SER A 244 0.36 -18.81 -3.41
C SER A 244 1.22 -17.68 -2.89
N ARG A 245 2.43 -17.99 -2.44
CA ARG A 245 3.41 -17.01 -1.94
C ARG A 245 4.64 -16.95 -2.81
N ALA A 246 5.18 -15.74 -2.99
CA ALA A 246 6.47 -15.52 -3.64
C ALA A 246 7.20 -14.36 -2.98
N LEU A 247 8.34 -14.65 -2.37
CA LEU A 247 9.24 -13.65 -1.80
C LEU A 247 10.29 -13.26 -2.84
N LYS A 248 10.69 -12.01 -2.86
CA LYS A 248 11.71 -11.53 -3.81
C LYS A 248 13.02 -12.32 -3.69
N ARG A 249 13.47 -12.56 -2.46
CA ARG A 249 14.71 -13.29 -2.17
C ARG A 249 14.73 -14.71 -2.73
N ASP A 250 13.54 -15.34 -2.89
CA ASP A 250 13.42 -16.72 -3.38
C ASP A 250 13.24 -16.78 -4.90
N CYS A 251 12.87 -15.66 -5.53
CA CYS A 251 12.39 -15.60 -6.90
C CYS A 251 13.25 -14.75 -7.84
N LEU A 252 13.99 -13.80 -7.29
CA LEU A 252 14.74 -12.79 -8.04
C LEU A 252 16.17 -12.70 -7.49
N ASP A 253 17.12 -12.66 -8.41
CA ASP A 253 18.51 -12.32 -8.09
C ASP A 253 18.61 -10.79 -8.00
N LEU A 254 18.52 -10.27 -6.78
CA LEU A 254 18.54 -8.83 -6.51
C LEU A 254 19.73 -8.48 -5.62
N PRO A 255 20.32 -7.31 -5.82
CA PRO A 255 21.39 -6.83 -4.95
C PRO A 255 20.87 -6.60 -3.51
N PRO A 256 21.76 -6.55 -2.52
CA PRO A 256 21.36 -6.40 -1.13
C PRO A 256 20.66 -5.07 -0.85
N GLN A 257 19.79 -5.07 0.16
CA GLN A 257 19.19 -3.89 0.77
C GLN A 257 20.02 -3.50 2.00
N ILE A 258 20.40 -2.23 2.09
CA ILE A 258 21.19 -1.68 3.17
C ILE A 258 20.38 -0.58 3.84
N HIS A 259 20.07 -0.76 5.13
CA HIS A 259 19.35 0.23 5.92
C HIS A 259 20.33 0.96 6.83
N ALA A 260 20.29 2.29 6.81
CA ALA A 260 21.12 3.14 7.64
C ALA A 260 20.27 4.24 8.31
N THR A 261 20.58 4.53 9.55
CA THR A 261 20.01 5.68 10.26
C THR A 261 21.05 6.78 10.32
N LEU A 262 20.67 7.99 9.94
CA LEU A 262 21.46 9.19 10.11
C LEU A 262 20.83 10.00 11.26
N PRO A 263 21.36 9.87 12.49
CA PRO A 263 20.88 10.65 13.61
C PRO A 263 21.32 12.11 13.46
N VAL A 264 20.44 13.03 13.79
CA VAL A 264 20.75 14.46 13.79
C VAL A 264 20.37 15.09 15.13
N GLU A 265 21.27 15.92 15.69
CA GLU A 265 20.96 16.68 16.88
C GLU A 265 19.87 17.69 16.58
N PHE A 266 18.73 17.59 17.28
CA PHE A 266 17.61 18.47 17.03
C PHE A 266 17.84 19.83 17.70
N SER A 267 17.97 20.89 16.90
CA SER A 267 18.31 22.25 17.34
C SER A 267 17.54 23.31 16.53
N GLY A 268 17.81 24.57 16.81
CA GLY A 268 17.28 25.71 16.05
C GLY A 268 15.82 26.08 16.35
N PRO A 269 15.18 26.87 15.48
CA PRO A 269 13.80 27.31 15.62
C PRO A 269 12.78 26.18 15.70
N GLY A 270 13.01 25.09 14.98
CA GLY A 270 12.18 23.89 15.02
C GLY A 270 12.15 23.25 16.40
N LYS A 271 13.30 23.13 17.06
CA LYS A 271 13.45 22.62 18.43
C LYS A 271 12.69 23.50 19.42
N LYS A 272 12.85 24.81 19.33
CA LYS A 272 12.14 25.76 20.20
C LYS A 272 10.63 25.58 20.08
N ALA A 273 10.09 25.56 18.86
CA ALA A 273 8.67 25.38 18.62
C ALA A 273 8.17 24.00 19.14
N TYR A 274 8.98 22.96 19.00
CA TYR A 274 8.70 21.62 19.52
C TYR A 274 8.60 21.61 21.06
N ASP A 275 9.58 22.22 21.74
CA ASP A 275 9.62 22.29 23.19
C ASP A 275 8.46 23.15 23.75
N ASP A 276 8.12 24.26 23.09
CA ASP A 276 6.98 25.10 23.48
C ASP A 276 5.65 24.34 23.34
N LEU A 277 5.47 23.58 22.25
CA LEU A 277 4.30 22.71 22.08
C LEU A 277 4.24 21.63 23.14
N LYS A 278 5.38 21.02 23.49
CA LYS A 278 5.49 19.99 24.56
C LYS A 278 5.11 20.57 25.91
N LYS A 279 5.62 21.75 26.29
CA LYS A 279 5.26 22.45 27.53
C LYS A 279 3.76 22.76 27.60
N HIS A 280 3.19 23.25 26.50
CA HIS A 280 1.76 23.54 26.41
C HIS A 280 0.92 22.26 26.62
N LEU A 281 1.31 21.15 26.02
CA LEU A 281 0.64 19.85 26.20
C LEU A 281 0.71 19.37 27.67
N ILE A 282 1.87 19.51 28.32
CA ILE A 282 2.03 19.15 29.74
C ILE A 282 1.11 20.00 30.60
N ALA A 283 1.08 21.33 30.41
CA ALA A 283 0.21 22.23 31.13
C ALA A 283 -1.29 21.91 30.98
N LEU A 284 -1.72 21.50 29.78
CA LEU A 284 -3.09 21.02 29.54
C LEU A 284 -3.40 19.71 30.29
N LEU A 285 -2.46 18.80 30.36
CA LEU A 285 -2.63 17.54 31.10
C LEU A 285 -2.69 17.79 32.60
N ASP A 286 -1.86 18.70 33.13
CA ASP A 286 -1.81 19.06 34.56
C ASP A 286 -3.07 19.83 35.00
N SER A 287 -3.70 20.59 34.12
CA SER A 287 -4.99 21.27 34.41
C SER A 287 -6.18 20.32 34.49
N GLY A 288 -6.00 19.02 34.22
CA GLY A 288 -7.07 18.03 34.22
C GLY A 288 -7.95 18.06 32.97
N GLU A 289 -7.59 18.82 31.94
CA GLU A 289 -8.31 18.82 30.66
C GLU A 289 -8.17 17.48 29.95
N VAL A 290 -9.30 16.96 29.44
CA VAL A 290 -9.33 15.70 28.71
C VAL A 290 -8.82 15.90 27.27
N VAL A 291 -7.58 15.49 26.99
CA VAL A 291 -7.06 15.47 25.63
C VAL A 291 -7.68 14.28 24.88
N THR A 292 -8.58 14.56 23.95
CA THR A 292 -9.23 13.51 23.14
C THR A 292 -8.22 12.76 22.27
N VAL A 293 -8.57 11.55 21.82
CA VAL A 293 -7.74 10.76 20.90
C VAL A 293 -7.45 11.54 19.61
N ALA A 294 -8.43 12.26 19.07
CA ALA A 294 -8.25 13.10 17.89
C ALA A 294 -7.21 14.19 18.11
N ASN A 295 -7.23 14.86 19.27
CA ASN A 295 -6.25 15.88 19.65
C ASN A 295 -4.84 15.28 19.81
N LYS A 296 -4.73 14.08 20.40
CA LYS A 296 -3.44 13.36 20.51
C LYS A 296 -2.82 13.04 19.16
N VAL A 297 -3.62 12.56 18.21
CA VAL A 297 -3.15 12.28 16.83
C VAL A 297 -2.73 13.56 16.11
N ALA A 298 -3.51 14.64 16.28
CA ALA A 298 -3.16 15.93 15.69
C ALA A 298 -1.85 16.50 16.25
N LEU A 299 -1.66 16.43 17.57
CA LEU A 299 -0.43 16.84 18.25
C LEU A 299 0.77 16.01 17.83
N PHE A 300 0.63 14.69 17.77
CA PHE A 300 1.67 13.80 17.28
C PHE A 300 2.09 14.16 15.83
N THR A 301 1.13 14.49 14.98
CA THR A 301 1.41 14.94 13.62
C THR A 301 2.18 16.27 13.60
N LYS A 302 1.80 17.24 14.46
CA LYS A 302 2.52 18.52 14.59
C LYS A 302 3.97 18.34 15.06
N PHE A 303 4.20 17.48 16.07
CA PHE A 303 5.56 17.16 16.51
C PHE A 303 6.43 16.61 15.37
N ARG A 304 5.89 15.71 14.55
CA ARG A 304 6.59 15.16 13.39
C ARG A 304 6.87 16.20 12.30
N GLN A 305 5.99 17.15 12.10
CA GLN A 305 6.20 18.26 11.15
C GLN A 305 7.31 19.20 11.63
N LEU A 306 7.36 19.49 12.94
CA LEU A 306 8.37 20.37 13.53
C LEU A 306 9.78 19.79 13.43
N THR A 307 9.95 18.46 13.50
CA THR A 307 11.28 17.82 13.29
C THR A 307 11.81 18.05 11.88
N GLY A 308 10.94 18.17 10.88
CA GLY A 308 11.29 18.53 9.50
C GLY A 308 11.38 20.03 9.23
N GLY A 309 11.18 20.87 10.27
CA GLY A 309 11.25 22.34 10.14
C GLY A 309 10.01 23.01 9.59
N THR A 310 8.85 22.32 9.58
CA THR A 310 7.60 22.85 9.01
C THR A 310 6.42 22.68 9.97
N LEU A 311 5.32 23.38 9.72
CA LEU A 311 4.06 23.19 10.42
C LEU A 311 2.88 23.51 9.50
N ALA A 312 1.94 22.57 9.38
CA ALA A 312 0.75 22.76 8.56
C ALA A 312 -0.07 24.00 8.98
N GLY A 313 -0.48 24.79 8.01
CA GLY A 313 -1.21 26.04 8.23
C GLY A 313 -0.33 27.26 8.58
N ILE A 314 0.96 27.06 8.85
CA ILE A 314 1.94 28.11 9.12
C ILE A 314 3.02 28.12 8.02
N GLY A 315 3.44 26.96 7.56
CA GLY A 315 4.50 26.81 6.56
C GLY A 315 5.85 26.45 7.16
N VAL A 316 6.92 27.10 6.67
CA VAL A 316 8.30 26.85 7.10
C VAL A 316 8.57 27.57 8.41
N ILE A 317 8.98 26.81 9.44
CA ILE A 317 9.41 27.30 10.76
C ILE A 317 10.94 27.41 10.79
N ASP A 318 11.61 26.43 10.18
CA ASP A 318 13.08 26.35 10.13
C ASP A 318 13.51 25.81 8.75
N ALA A 319 13.92 26.73 7.88
CA ALA A 319 14.33 26.38 6.52
C ALA A 319 15.63 25.57 6.47
N ASN A 320 16.47 25.68 7.50
CA ASN A 320 17.73 24.96 7.66
C ASN A 320 17.62 23.97 8.82
N SER A 321 16.47 23.29 8.95
CA SER A 321 16.31 22.28 10.00
C SER A 321 17.46 21.26 9.93
N PRO A 322 17.90 20.70 11.07
CA PRO A 322 19.01 19.73 11.09
C PRO A 322 18.81 18.58 10.09
N LYS A 323 17.58 18.12 9.88
CA LYS A 323 17.28 17.07 8.91
C LYS A 323 17.48 17.51 7.45
N VAL A 324 17.06 18.74 7.12
CA VAL A 324 17.28 19.30 5.77
C VAL A 324 18.76 19.54 5.54
N SER A 325 19.48 20.10 6.53
CA SER A 325 20.94 20.32 6.43
C SER A 325 21.69 19.02 6.23
N ALA A 326 21.40 18.00 7.02
CA ALA A 326 22.01 16.68 6.89
C ALA A 326 21.72 16.02 5.53
N LEU A 327 20.48 16.17 5.01
CA LEU A 327 20.17 15.71 3.65
C LEU A 327 21.04 16.44 2.62
N MET A 328 21.14 17.77 2.71
CA MET A 328 21.91 18.55 1.74
C MET A 328 23.38 18.18 1.75
N ASP A 329 23.98 17.92 2.91
CA ASP A 329 25.34 17.45 3.01
C ASP A 329 25.51 16.07 2.39
N GLU A 330 24.63 15.12 2.69
CA GLU A 330 24.63 13.78 2.09
C GLU A 330 24.55 13.79 0.57
N ILE A 331 23.64 14.58 -0.01
CA ILE A 331 23.44 14.58 -1.47
C ILE A 331 24.50 15.37 -2.24
N ARG A 332 25.32 16.20 -1.55
CA ARG A 332 26.47 16.88 -2.15
C ARG A 332 27.64 15.94 -2.40
N ASP A 333 27.77 14.90 -1.57
CA ASP A 333 28.91 13.98 -1.60
C ASP A 333 28.88 12.97 -2.76
N HIS A 334 27.78 12.90 -3.53
CA HIS A 334 27.66 11.99 -4.68
C HIS A 334 26.88 12.63 -5.83
N ASN A 335 26.92 12.02 -7.01
CA ASN A 335 26.20 12.50 -8.20
C ASN A 335 25.06 11.58 -8.66
N GLU A 336 24.66 10.62 -7.84
CA GLU A 336 23.68 9.60 -8.18
C GLU A 336 22.24 10.12 -8.08
N GLN A 337 21.34 9.51 -8.83
CA GLN A 337 19.91 9.78 -8.68
C GLN A 337 19.40 9.20 -7.38
N ALA A 338 18.54 9.94 -6.68
CA ALA A 338 17.96 9.49 -5.42
C ALA A 338 16.49 9.88 -5.28
N ILE A 339 15.77 9.09 -4.46
CA ILE A 339 14.40 9.38 -4.04
C ILE A 339 14.45 10.00 -2.65
N ILE A 340 13.73 11.10 -2.45
CA ILE A 340 13.60 11.79 -1.16
C ILE A 340 12.13 11.69 -0.72
N TRP A 341 11.90 10.96 0.35
CA TRP A 341 10.58 10.72 0.89
C TRP A 341 10.22 11.70 2.00
N SER A 342 9.05 12.31 1.90
CA SER A 342 8.45 13.11 2.97
C SER A 342 6.95 12.84 3.10
N SER A 343 6.49 12.75 4.34
CA SER A 343 5.07 12.53 4.66
C SER A 343 4.22 13.80 4.63
N PHE A 344 4.84 14.99 4.57
CA PHE A 344 4.16 16.27 4.75
C PHE A 344 4.34 17.21 3.57
N THR A 345 3.24 17.83 3.14
CA THR A 345 3.23 18.74 1.98
C THR A 345 4.15 19.94 2.16
N GLU A 346 4.16 20.57 3.35
CA GLU A 346 5.01 21.73 3.61
C GLU A 346 6.50 21.35 3.62
N GLU A 347 6.84 20.17 4.11
CA GLU A 347 8.19 19.63 4.04
C GLU A 347 8.61 19.34 2.59
N ILE A 348 7.71 18.82 1.77
CA ILE A 348 7.93 18.64 0.32
C ILE A 348 8.16 20.00 -0.35
N ASN A 349 7.35 21.04 -0.02
CA ASN A 349 7.54 22.39 -0.54
C ASN A 349 8.93 22.93 -0.20
N LEU A 350 9.37 22.74 1.05
CA LEU A 350 10.70 23.14 1.51
C LEU A 350 11.79 22.39 0.74
N LEU A 351 11.69 21.06 0.65
CA LEU A 351 12.67 20.22 -0.04
C LEU A 351 12.78 20.55 -1.52
N VAL A 352 11.66 20.73 -2.22
CA VAL A 352 11.67 21.12 -3.65
C VAL A 352 12.36 22.46 -3.84
N LYS A 353 12.13 23.43 -2.95
CA LYS A 353 12.80 24.72 -3.01
C LYS A 353 14.31 24.60 -2.71
N THR A 354 14.68 23.88 -1.65
CA THR A 354 16.08 23.78 -1.20
C THR A 354 16.92 22.94 -2.13
N VAL A 355 16.46 21.71 -2.45
CA VAL A 355 17.18 20.81 -3.38
C VAL A 355 17.16 21.37 -4.80
N GLY A 356 16.01 21.93 -5.24
CA GLY A 356 15.85 22.50 -6.58
C GLY A 356 16.66 23.76 -6.82
N SER A 357 17.20 24.40 -5.78
CA SER A 357 18.14 25.53 -5.97
C SER A 357 19.53 25.09 -6.43
N GLU A 358 19.91 23.82 -6.23
CA GLU A 358 21.23 23.30 -6.59
C GLU A 358 21.17 22.22 -7.67
N TRP A 359 20.07 21.43 -7.75
CA TRP A 359 19.95 20.33 -8.71
C TRP A 359 18.54 20.19 -9.32
N PRO A 360 18.43 19.67 -10.53
CA PRO A 360 17.13 19.32 -11.11
C PRO A 360 16.40 18.28 -10.24
N CYS A 361 15.19 18.62 -9.83
CA CYS A 361 14.33 17.72 -9.06
C CYS A 361 12.90 17.74 -9.58
N VAL A 362 12.16 16.65 -9.35
CA VAL A 362 10.74 16.55 -9.64
C VAL A 362 9.95 16.32 -8.37
N ARG A 363 8.70 16.76 -8.38
CA ARG A 363 7.73 16.62 -7.28
C ARG A 363 6.70 15.55 -7.61
N PHE A 364 6.37 14.71 -6.62
CA PHE A 364 5.33 13.71 -6.76
C PHE A 364 4.53 13.52 -5.45
N ASP A 365 3.41 14.22 -5.33
CA ASP A 365 2.55 14.15 -4.14
C ASP A 365 1.05 14.25 -4.48
N GLY A 366 0.20 14.46 -3.47
CA GLY A 366 -1.25 14.61 -3.64
C GLY A 366 -1.68 15.85 -4.43
N LEU A 367 -0.83 16.88 -4.53
CA LEU A 367 -1.10 18.11 -5.26
C LEU A 367 -0.64 18.01 -6.73
N THR A 368 0.19 17.05 -7.08
CA THR A 368 0.67 16.85 -8.45
C THR A 368 -0.46 16.30 -9.33
N ASN A 369 -0.85 17.02 -10.36
CA ASN A 369 -1.88 16.60 -11.31
C ASN A 369 -1.39 15.44 -12.22
N GLU A 370 -2.28 14.79 -12.96
CA GLU A 370 -1.98 13.58 -13.74
C GLU A 370 -0.90 13.82 -14.82
N LYS A 371 -0.95 14.96 -15.51
CA LYS A 371 0.03 15.34 -16.54
C LYS A 371 1.43 15.57 -15.94
N ASP A 372 1.49 16.29 -14.82
CA ASP A 372 2.76 16.56 -14.16
C ASP A 372 3.35 15.30 -13.51
N ARG A 373 2.50 14.34 -13.11
CA ARG A 373 2.96 13.02 -12.63
C ARG A 373 3.65 12.23 -13.73
N GLU A 374 3.09 12.19 -14.93
CA GLU A 374 3.71 11.53 -16.08
C GLU A 374 5.05 12.20 -16.42
N ALA A 375 5.08 13.52 -16.51
CA ALA A 375 6.30 14.28 -16.76
C ALA A 375 7.38 14.04 -15.69
N ALA A 376 7.00 13.99 -14.41
CA ALA A 376 7.94 13.74 -13.31
C ALA A 376 8.58 12.35 -13.41
N ILE A 377 7.80 11.32 -13.80
CA ILE A 377 8.31 9.97 -14.03
C ILE A 377 9.28 9.95 -15.20
N ASP A 378 8.91 10.58 -16.32
CA ASP A 378 9.73 10.62 -17.55
C ASP A 378 11.04 11.40 -17.31
N ASP A 379 11.00 12.54 -16.65
CA ASP A 379 12.19 13.35 -16.36
C ASP A 379 13.14 12.63 -15.39
N PHE A 380 12.62 11.91 -14.40
CA PHE A 380 13.44 11.12 -13.50
C PHE A 380 14.00 9.88 -14.21
N SER A 381 13.18 9.15 -14.97
CA SER A 381 13.61 7.93 -15.67
C SER A 381 14.64 8.23 -16.79
N SER A 382 14.55 9.38 -17.42
CA SER A 382 15.51 9.82 -18.45
C SER A 382 16.79 10.43 -17.89
N GLY A 383 16.92 10.61 -16.58
CA GLY A 383 18.07 11.24 -15.93
C GLY A 383 18.08 12.78 -15.99
N LYS A 384 17.05 13.42 -16.52
CA LYS A 384 16.92 14.89 -16.51
C LYS A 384 16.75 15.44 -15.09
N ALA A 385 16.00 14.74 -14.25
CA ALA A 385 15.90 15.05 -12.84
C ALA A 385 16.84 14.13 -12.04
N ARG A 386 17.64 14.71 -11.16
CA ARG A 386 18.49 13.98 -10.23
C ARG A 386 17.73 13.47 -9.02
N PHE A 387 16.77 14.25 -8.53
CA PHE A 387 16.02 13.90 -7.33
C PHE A 387 14.52 13.76 -7.61
N PHE A 388 13.93 12.71 -7.03
CA PHE A 388 12.49 12.45 -7.02
C PHE A 388 11.95 12.70 -5.62
N ILE A 389 11.34 13.88 -5.38
CA ILE A 389 10.83 14.28 -4.07
C ILE A 389 9.37 13.90 -3.99
N ALA A 390 9.01 12.97 -3.08
CA ALA A 390 7.71 12.35 -3.11
C ALA A 390 7.08 12.10 -1.75
N ASN A 391 5.73 12.07 -1.75
CA ASN A 391 4.96 11.59 -0.62
C ASN A 391 4.77 10.06 -0.73
N PRO A 392 5.11 9.28 0.32
CA PRO A 392 4.96 7.82 0.29
C PRO A 392 3.54 7.35 -0.04
N ALA A 393 2.51 8.04 0.46
CA ALA A 393 1.13 7.67 0.18
C ALA A 393 0.73 7.85 -1.30
N ALA A 394 1.34 8.83 -1.99
CA ALA A 394 1.07 9.09 -3.41
C ALA A 394 1.93 8.23 -4.35
N ALA A 395 3.20 8.00 -3.99
CA ALA A 395 4.20 7.42 -4.88
C ALA A 395 4.57 5.97 -4.57
N SER A 396 4.15 5.42 -3.41
CA SER A 396 4.47 4.05 -3.04
C SER A 396 3.73 2.98 -3.87
N GLN A 397 2.77 3.35 -4.71
CA GLN A 397 2.01 2.42 -5.53
C GLN A 397 2.26 2.61 -7.04
N GLY A 398 2.55 1.52 -7.74
CA GLY A 398 2.55 1.45 -9.20
C GLY A 398 3.76 2.04 -9.94
N LEU A 399 4.62 2.81 -9.29
CA LEU A 399 5.79 3.43 -9.95
C LEU A 399 6.96 2.46 -10.12
N ASN A 400 7.72 2.65 -11.19
CA ASN A 400 8.99 2.00 -11.42
C ASN A 400 10.11 3.06 -11.39
N LEU A 401 10.93 3.04 -10.35
CA LEU A 401 12.02 4.00 -10.12
C LEU A 401 13.36 3.26 -9.91
N GLN A 402 13.54 2.12 -10.59
CA GLN A 402 14.72 1.26 -10.45
C GLN A 402 16.03 1.88 -11.00
N ASN A 403 15.93 3.01 -11.71
CA ASN A 403 17.10 3.81 -12.12
C ASN A 403 17.81 4.47 -10.92
N ALA A 404 17.13 4.61 -9.77
CA ALA A 404 17.76 4.98 -8.52
C ALA A 404 17.99 3.76 -7.63
N HIS A 405 18.99 3.83 -6.76
CA HIS A 405 19.26 2.84 -5.71
C HIS A 405 19.47 3.49 -4.34
N LEU A 406 19.44 4.83 -4.28
CA LEU A 406 19.49 5.61 -3.03
C LEU A 406 18.11 6.15 -2.69
N GLN A 407 17.74 6.03 -1.41
CA GLN A 407 16.52 6.63 -0.86
C GLN A 407 16.81 7.32 0.46
N TYR A 408 16.30 8.53 0.62
CA TYR A 408 16.36 9.31 1.85
C TYR A 408 14.96 9.50 2.43
N TRP A 409 14.78 9.16 3.69
CA TRP A 409 13.53 9.30 4.41
C TRP A 409 13.65 10.46 5.40
N ILE A 410 13.12 11.63 5.03
CA ILE A 410 13.12 12.83 5.88
C ILE A 410 12.05 12.70 6.96
N SER A 411 10.84 12.28 6.57
CA SER A 411 9.80 11.91 7.52
C SER A 411 9.26 10.53 7.18
N LEU A 412 9.42 9.60 8.13
CA LEU A 412 8.97 8.22 7.98
C LEU A 412 7.43 8.15 7.92
N PRO A 413 6.82 7.27 7.13
CA PRO A 413 5.39 7.03 7.21
C PRO A 413 5.04 6.29 8.51
N THR A 414 3.80 6.42 8.99
CA THR A 414 3.32 5.66 10.16
C THR A 414 2.76 4.27 9.80
N GLN A 415 2.72 3.95 8.51
CA GLN A 415 2.25 2.68 7.98
C GLN A 415 3.41 1.90 7.37
N ALA A 416 3.72 0.72 7.92
CA ALA A 416 4.78 -0.15 7.43
C ALA A 416 4.59 -0.51 5.94
N LYS A 417 3.34 -0.70 5.49
CA LYS A 417 3.02 -0.92 4.07
C LYS A 417 3.56 0.19 3.16
N GLN A 418 3.42 1.47 3.56
CA GLN A 418 3.92 2.59 2.75
C GLN A 418 5.45 2.63 2.70
N TYR A 419 6.10 2.29 3.81
CA TYR A 419 7.55 2.19 3.89
C TYR A 419 8.07 1.08 2.97
N GLU A 420 7.57 -0.15 3.12
CA GLU A 420 7.93 -1.29 2.29
C GLU A 420 7.66 -1.06 0.80
N GLN A 421 6.50 -0.47 0.47
CA GLN A 421 6.17 -0.13 -0.92
C GLN A 421 7.11 0.94 -1.50
N GLY A 422 7.53 1.91 -0.70
CA GLY A 422 8.53 2.92 -1.09
C GLY A 422 9.88 2.28 -1.41
N GLU A 423 10.39 1.42 -0.54
CA GLU A 423 11.62 0.65 -0.79
C GLU A 423 11.53 -0.20 -2.05
N GLY A 424 10.37 -0.85 -2.26
CA GLY A 424 10.09 -1.65 -3.44
C GLY A 424 10.01 -0.87 -4.75
N ARG A 425 10.16 0.48 -4.76
CA ARG A 425 10.27 1.26 -6.01
C ARG A 425 11.63 1.12 -6.66
N THR A 426 12.68 0.92 -5.88
CA THR A 426 14.05 0.76 -6.35
C THR A 426 14.51 -0.70 -6.34
N HIS A 427 14.16 -1.48 -5.30
CA HIS A 427 14.54 -2.88 -5.16
C HIS A 427 13.57 -3.82 -5.89
N ARG A 428 13.81 -3.99 -7.18
CA ARG A 428 12.96 -4.79 -8.08
C ARG A 428 13.76 -5.33 -9.28
N SER A 429 13.14 -6.21 -10.06
CA SER A 429 13.78 -6.82 -11.25
C SER A 429 14.39 -5.76 -12.15
N GLY A 430 15.69 -5.93 -12.47
CA GLY A 430 16.49 -5.00 -13.25
C GLY A 430 17.38 -4.06 -12.42
N GLN A 431 17.27 -4.06 -11.10
CA GLN A 431 18.22 -3.37 -10.23
C GLN A 431 19.54 -4.14 -10.17
N VAL A 432 20.66 -3.44 -10.39
CA VAL A 432 22.02 -4.02 -10.41
C VAL A 432 22.91 -3.48 -9.28
N HIS A 433 22.47 -2.43 -8.57
CA HIS A 433 23.21 -1.82 -7.48
C HIS A 433 22.57 -2.14 -6.13
N PRO A 434 23.37 -2.30 -5.06
CA PRO A 434 22.84 -2.36 -3.70
C PRO A 434 21.94 -1.16 -3.40
N CYS A 435 20.74 -1.43 -2.87
CA CYS A 435 19.79 -0.37 -2.54
C CYS A 435 20.08 0.16 -1.13
N LEU A 436 20.37 1.44 -1.02
CA LEU A 436 20.66 2.10 0.26
C LEU A 436 19.47 2.97 0.69
N TYR A 437 18.96 2.70 1.88
CA TYR A 437 17.84 3.42 2.51
C TYR A 437 18.33 4.14 3.75
N LYS A 438 18.38 5.46 3.71
CA LYS A 438 18.83 6.30 4.82
C LYS A 438 17.64 6.99 5.49
N GLN A 439 17.44 6.75 6.77
CA GLN A 439 16.46 7.40 7.61
C GLN A 439 17.12 8.55 8.37
N ILE A 440 16.65 9.80 8.16
CA ILE A 440 17.18 10.97 8.88
C ILE A 440 16.28 11.20 10.09
N ILE A 441 16.83 10.97 11.29
CA ILE A 441 16.09 10.92 12.55
C ILE A 441 16.57 12.04 13.47
N ALA A 442 15.66 12.91 13.90
CA ALA A 442 15.94 13.92 14.92
C ALA A 442 15.96 13.26 16.30
N GLU A 443 17.12 13.31 16.97
CA GLU A 443 17.35 12.67 18.26
C GLU A 443 16.48 13.28 19.38
N GLY A 444 16.03 12.45 20.32
CA GLY A 444 15.19 12.85 21.44
C GLY A 444 13.79 13.31 21.06
N THR A 445 13.29 12.90 19.89
CA THR A 445 11.99 13.33 19.36
C THR A 445 11.06 12.16 19.04
N VAL A 446 9.85 12.50 18.56
CA VAL A 446 8.87 11.51 18.09
C VAL A 446 9.35 10.69 16.87
N ASP A 447 10.41 11.12 16.17
CA ASP A 447 10.95 10.40 15.01
C ASP A 447 11.51 9.04 15.43
N GLU A 448 12.21 8.96 16.56
CA GLU A 448 12.71 7.70 17.12
C GLU A 448 11.58 6.71 17.38
N ARG A 449 10.49 7.20 17.99
CA ARG A 449 9.33 6.36 18.26
C ARG A 449 8.64 5.87 16.99
N VAL A 450 8.61 6.68 15.93
CA VAL A 450 8.08 6.26 14.62
C VAL A 450 8.96 5.19 14.01
N ALA A 451 10.29 5.35 14.08
CA ALA A 451 11.25 4.36 13.57
C ALA A 451 11.11 3.01 14.29
N GLU A 452 11.04 3.01 15.63
CA GLU A 452 10.80 1.81 16.44
C GLU A 452 9.49 1.11 16.06
N LEU A 453 8.39 1.87 15.95
CA LEU A 453 7.08 1.32 15.57
C LEU A 453 7.06 0.74 14.16
N LEU A 454 7.83 1.32 13.23
CA LEU A 454 7.96 0.78 11.88
C LEU A 454 8.77 -0.52 11.89
N ALA A 455 9.88 -0.56 12.60
CA ALA A 455 10.72 -1.75 12.74
C ALA A 455 9.90 -2.91 13.32
N ALA A 456 9.21 -2.70 14.45
CA ALA A 456 8.37 -3.72 15.07
C ALA A 456 7.25 -4.25 14.15
N LYS A 457 6.61 -3.38 13.36
CA LYS A 457 5.58 -3.81 12.40
C LYS A 457 6.17 -4.57 11.21
N THR A 458 7.35 -4.18 10.76
CA THR A 458 8.06 -4.89 9.68
C THR A 458 8.44 -6.29 10.14
N ASP A 459 8.91 -6.45 11.38
CA ASP A 459 9.24 -7.75 11.95
C ASP A 459 8.04 -8.68 12.01
N ILE A 460 6.88 -8.20 12.47
CA ILE A 460 5.63 -8.98 12.48
C ILE A 460 5.26 -9.44 11.06
N MET A 461 5.38 -8.56 10.08
CA MET A 461 5.09 -8.89 8.68
C MET A 461 6.03 -9.96 8.13
N LEU A 462 7.33 -9.82 8.39
CA LEU A 462 8.35 -10.77 7.95
C LEU A 462 8.15 -12.14 8.60
N GLN A 463 7.99 -12.19 9.91
CA GLN A 463 7.75 -13.44 10.64
C GLN A 463 6.51 -14.17 10.15
N PHE A 464 5.41 -13.44 9.86
CA PHE A 464 4.23 -14.07 9.30
C PHE A 464 4.46 -14.62 7.89
N ARG A 465 5.21 -13.94 7.05
CA ARG A 465 5.56 -14.39 5.69
C ARG A 465 6.50 -15.60 5.70
N GLU A 466 7.46 -15.62 6.60
CA GLU A 466 8.50 -16.65 6.68
C GLU A 466 8.04 -17.92 7.38
N GLY A 467 6.88 -17.91 8.03
CA GLY A 467 6.34 -19.07 8.74
C GLY A 467 7.02 -19.40 10.06
N THR A 468 7.93 -18.55 10.54
CA THR A 468 8.63 -18.69 11.83
C THR A 468 7.77 -18.12 12.97
N VAL A 469 6.80 -18.92 13.41
CA VAL A 469 5.85 -18.48 14.46
C VAL A 469 6.45 -18.56 15.86
N ALA A 470 7.49 -19.37 16.06
CA ALA A 470 8.13 -19.55 17.37
C ALA A 470 8.71 -18.24 17.93
N ASP A 471 9.22 -17.37 17.05
CA ASP A 471 9.91 -16.13 17.43
C ASP A 471 8.95 -14.96 17.75
N MET A 472 7.64 -15.11 17.45
CA MET A 472 6.65 -14.04 17.72
C MET A 472 6.23 -13.93 19.19
N ILE A 473 6.53 -14.93 20.01
CA ILE A 473 6.17 -14.96 21.43
C ILE A 473 7.13 -14.09 22.26
N ASP A 474 8.37 -13.92 21.80
CA ASP A 474 9.43 -13.20 22.52
C ASP A 474 9.47 -11.67 22.23
N LEU A 475 8.64 -11.15 21.32
CA LEU A 475 8.62 -9.75 20.91
C LEU A 475 7.51 -8.90 21.58
N VAL A 476 6.81 -9.42 22.59
CA VAL A 476 5.73 -8.71 23.30
C VAL A 476 6.11 -8.34 24.72
#